data_6742ca77dfd575dc68561474ab2590e4
#
_entry.id   6742ca77dfd575dc68561474ab2590e4
#
_cell.length_a   1.000
_cell.length_b   1.000
_cell.length_c   1.000
_cell.angle_alpha   90.00
_cell.angle_beta   90.00
_cell.angle_gamma   90.00
#
_symmetry.space_group_name_H-M   'P 1'
#
loop_
_entity.id
_entity.type
_entity.pdbx_description
1 polymer ?
#
loop_
_entity_poly.entity_id
_entity_poly.type
_entity_poly.pdbx_seq_one_letter_code
_entity_poly.pdbx_strand_id
1 'polypeptide(L)'
;MLCCITTVLLGVWVNVACESINIQLTPQYPVIQGNVTLNVSGITDGILYYTWHKGSNSSPQNQILGYFPGYSIPVVPGPLNNFRITAFPSGSLQVSKLQSTDRGKYIIKIQTQKRALEGTLLLAIYDPVSKPAITVSNLQPQENDTITLTCTSSNAQRLIWSKVNGRLTSGAILSSDNGTVTFSRTNRLDTGNYQCEAENVASKKISDPYTLIISYGPENMKITGSTQVTAGSAISLVCVADSVPNPNYRWRISGSNSTLCHNHTLLIEEVTPLNEGNYTCEVKNLVTMHSSSASIFITVTESNLRAMVGFIGGTVAFVVIIIVIVVQCKKLSSAAKKKETEKKTCPKFKSQPNYDQSTRTNLVTVHEIEPETCYKITEEELYANVGNKEVFYTSNSLYLTS
;
A
#
# COMPACT_ATOMS: atom_id res chain seq x y z
N MET A 1 -30.51 -5.43 -51.59
CA MET A 1 -31.86 -4.81 -51.47
C MET A 1 -32.51 -4.91 -52.84
N LEU A 2 -33.22 -6.02 -53.14
CA LEU A 2 -34.17 -6.17 -54.27
C LEU A 2 -34.62 -7.63 -54.29
N CYS A 3 -35.68 -7.93 -53.56
CA CYS A 3 -36.47 -9.13 -53.76
C CYS A 3 -37.76 -9.06 -52.93
N CYS A 4 -38.54 -8.05 -53.16
CA CYS A 4 -39.97 -8.07 -52.82
C CYS A 4 -40.70 -7.74 -54.11
N ILE A 5 -41.00 -8.75 -54.93
CA ILE A 5 -41.89 -8.60 -56.03
C ILE A 5 -43.29 -8.89 -55.48
N THR A 6 -44.05 -7.85 -55.28
CA THR A 6 -45.52 -7.98 -55.07
C THR A 6 -46.20 -8.30 -56.41
N THR A 7 -46.50 -9.54 -56.63
CA THR A 7 -47.38 -9.91 -57.75
C THR A 7 -48.84 -9.89 -57.28
N VAL A 8 -49.63 -8.99 -57.86
CA VAL A 8 -51.07 -8.98 -57.70
C VAL A 8 -51.66 -9.93 -58.76
N LEU A 9 -52.02 -11.11 -58.37
CA LEU A 9 -52.85 -12.03 -59.17
C LEU A 9 -54.14 -12.26 -58.39
N LEU A 10 -55.25 -11.80 -59.02
CA LEU A 10 -56.61 -12.05 -58.53
C LEU A 10 -57.00 -11.43 -57.18
N GLY A 11 -56.59 -10.20 -56.88
CA GLY A 11 -57.10 -9.47 -55.69
C GLY A 11 -56.67 -9.99 -54.34
N VAL A 12 -55.73 -10.94 -54.27
CA VAL A 12 -55.11 -11.45 -53.00
C VAL A 12 -53.72 -10.98 -52.93
N TRP A 13 -53.43 -10.23 -51.88
CA TRP A 13 -52.03 -9.86 -51.50
C TRP A 13 -51.29 -11.07 -50.90
N VAL A 14 -50.52 -11.74 -51.72
CA VAL A 14 -49.60 -12.76 -51.19
C VAL A 14 -48.32 -12.08 -50.81
N ASN A 15 -48.10 -11.86 -49.51
CA ASN A 15 -46.78 -11.49 -48.97
C ASN A 15 -45.87 -12.71 -49.11
N VAL A 16 -45.11 -12.78 -50.21
CA VAL A 16 -44.02 -13.73 -50.31
C VAL A 16 -42.93 -13.22 -49.34
N ALA A 17 -42.88 -13.77 -48.11
CA ALA A 17 -41.78 -13.54 -47.20
C ALA A 17 -40.48 -13.98 -47.89
N CYS A 18 -39.65 -13.03 -48.26
CA CYS A 18 -38.30 -13.33 -48.74
C CYS A 18 -37.52 -13.87 -47.56
N GLU A 19 -37.47 -15.20 -47.41
CA GLU A 19 -36.58 -15.81 -46.42
C GLU A 19 -35.12 -15.58 -46.84
N SER A 20 -34.49 -14.65 -46.18
CA SER A 20 -33.07 -14.38 -46.33
C SER A 20 -32.29 -15.09 -45.21
N ILE A 21 -31.17 -15.71 -45.54
CA ILE A 21 -30.24 -16.22 -44.55
C ILE A 21 -29.70 -15.04 -43.75
N ASN A 22 -29.83 -15.13 -42.44
CA ASN A 22 -29.19 -14.18 -41.52
C ASN A 22 -27.91 -14.81 -40.95
N ILE A 23 -26.78 -14.07 -41.05
CA ILE A 23 -25.48 -14.49 -40.49
C ILE A 23 -25.11 -13.49 -39.43
N GLN A 24 -24.97 -13.97 -38.16
CA GLN A 24 -24.56 -13.16 -37.02
C GLN A 24 -23.23 -13.64 -36.43
N LEU A 25 -22.39 -12.71 -36.01
CA LEU A 25 -21.14 -13.02 -35.38
C LEU A 25 -21.30 -13.21 -33.86
N THR A 26 -20.63 -14.23 -33.31
CA THR A 26 -20.47 -14.42 -31.89
C THR A 26 -18.98 -14.70 -31.56
N PRO A 27 -18.28 -13.80 -30.89
CA PRO A 27 -18.71 -12.46 -30.44
C PRO A 27 -18.95 -11.49 -31.64
N GLN A 28 -19.71 -10.42 -31.39
CA GLN A 28 -20.03 -9.41 -32.42
C GLN A 28 -18.76 -8.68 -32.93
N TYR A 29 -17.79 -8.48 -32.07
CA TYR A 29 -16.52 -7.83 -32.35
C TYR A 29 -15.36 -8.81 -32.06
N PRO A 30 -15.07 -9.75 -32.97
CA PRO A 30 -14.04 -10.75 -32.77
C PRO A 30 -12.64 -10.12 -32.81
N VAL A 31 -11.74 -10.60 -31.92
CA VAL A 31 -10.36 -10.12 -31.78
C VAL A 31 -9.37 -11.12 -32.35
N ILE A 32 -8.20 -10.61 -32.78
CA ILE A 32 -7.04 -11.44 -33.16
C ILE A 32 -6.71 -12.43 -32.04
N GLN A 33 -6.36 -13.66 -32.41
CA GLN A 33 -6.13 -14.84 -31.56
C GLN A 33 -7.38 -15.35 -30.82
N GLY A 34 -8.52 -14.67 -30.93
CA GLY A 34 -9.82 -15.14 -30.43
C GLY A 34 -10.47 -16.17 -31.37
N ASN A 35 -11.70 -16.50 -31.04
CA ASN A 35 -12.56 -17.34 -31.90
C ASN A 35 -13.79 -16.53 -32.33
N VAL A 36 -14.37 -16.88 -33.48
CA VAL A 36 -15.64 -16.33 -33.91
C VAL A 36 -16.52 -17.44 -34.50
N THR A 37 -17.79 -17.40 -34.20
CA THR A 37 -18.80 -18.24 -34.86
C THR A 37 -19.67 -17.37 -35.76
N LEU A 38 -19.75 -17.72 -37.02
CA LEU A 38 -20.67 -17.19 -38.01
C LEU A 38 -21.96 -18.00 -37.87
N ASN A 39 -22.90 -17.51 -37.07
CA ASN A 39 -24.14 -18.21 -36.77
C ASN A 39 -25.13 -17.98 -37.91
N VAL A 40 -25.55 -19.04 -38.54
CA VAL A 40 -26.55 -19.01 -39.64
C VAL A 40 -27.92 -19.30 -39.08
N SER A 41 -28.90 -18.47 -39.45
CA SER A 41 -30.32 -18.61 -39.09
C SER A 41 -31.24 -18.23 -40.24
N GLY A 42 -32.54 -18.50 -40.08
CA GLY A 42 -33.53 -18.25 -41.13
C GLY A 42 -33.70 -19.41 -42.11
N ILE A 43 -33.18 -20.59 -41.80
CA ILE A 43 -33.37 -21.80 -42.61
C ILE A 43 -34.49 -22.62 -41.96
N THR A 44 -35.58 -22.78 -42.69
CA THR A 44 -36.79 -23.51 -42.23
C THR A 44 -36.85 -24.94 -42.79
N ASP A 45 -36.14 -25.20 -43.89
CA ASP A 45 -36.16 -26.47 -44.59
C ASP A 45 -34.92 -27.31 -44.22
N GLY A 46 -35.02 -28.63 -44.37
CA GLY A 46 -33.86 -29.53 -44.15
C GLY A 46 -32.69 -29.22 -45.10
N ILE A 47 -31.51 -29.06 -44.55
CA ILE A 47 -30.26 -28.81 -45.29
C ILE A 47 -29.82 -30.12 -45.94
N LEU A 48 -29.69 -30.12 -47.29
CA LEU A 48 -29.10 -31.25 -48.03
C LEU A 48 -27.57 -31.18 -48.03
N TYR A 49 -27.02 -30.01 -48.30
CA TYR A 49 -25.58 -29.67 -48.16
C TYR A 49 -25.40 -28.17 -48.12
N TYR A 50 -24.23 -27.73 -47.70
CA TYR A 50 -23.84 -26.34 -47.84
C TYR A 50 -22.33 -26.23 -48.10
N THR A 51 -21.91 -25.08 -48.65
CA THR A 51 -20.52 -24.73 -48.90
C THR A 51 -20.20 -23.34 -48.35
N TRP A 52 -19.07 -23.19 -47.71
CA TRP A 52 -18.54 -21.91 -47.32
C TRP A 52 -17.39 -21.48 -48.23
N HIS A 53 -17.36 -20.21 -48.60
CA HIS A 53 -16.35 -19.61 -49.46
C HIS A 53 -15.83 -18.34 -48.80
N LYS A 54 -14.58 -17.93 -49.15
CA LYS A 54 -13.98 -16.67 -48.74
C LYS A 54 -13.45 -15.93 -49.96
N GLY A 55 -13.90 -14.69 -50.16
CA GLY A 55 -13.50 -13.85 -51.30
C GLY A 55 -14.67 -13.15 -51.95
N SER A 56 -14.47 -12.66 -53.16
CA SER A 56 -15.48 -11.89 -53.91
C SER A 56 -16.62 -12.72 -54.44
N ASN A 57 -16.38 -14.00 -54.68
CA ASN A 57 -17.35 -14.95 -55.29
C ASN A 57 -17.20 -16.35 -54.68
N SER A 58 -18.13 -17.23 -55.06
CA SER A 58 -18.21 -18.62 -54.60
C SER A 58 -17.59 -19.60 -55.60
N SER A 59 -16.45 -19.23 -56.24
CA SER A 59 -15.73 -20.14 -57.12
C SER A 59 -15.06 -21.28 -56.32
N PRO A 60 -14.77 -22.44 -56.96
CA PRO A 60 -14.12 -23.57 -56.28
C PRO A 60 -12.80 -23.23 -55.63
N GLN A 61 -12.01 -22.29 -56.17
CA GLN A 61 -10.73 -21.84 -55.60
C GLN A 61 -10.92 -21.07 -54.30
N ASN A 62 -12.07 -20.44 -54.09
CA ASN A 62 -12.42 -19.67 -52.89
C ASN A 62 -13.13 -20.52 -51.85
N GLN A 63 -13.35 -21.81 -52.10
CA GLN A 63 -14.05 -22.70 -51.16
C GLN A 63 -13.21 -23.01 -49.93
N ILE A 64 -13.82 -22.81 -48.74
CA ILE A 64 -13.28 -23.19 -47.47
C ILE A 64 -13.58 -24.66 -47.18
N LEU A 65 -14.86 -25.03 -47.25
CA LEU A 65 -15.33 -26.40 -47.05
C LEU A 65 -16.75 -26.60 -47.66
N GLY A 66 -17.10 -27.88 -47.87
CA GLY A 66 -18.45 -28.34 -48.03
C GLY A 66 -18.90 -29.20 -46.85
N TYR A 67 -20.17 -29.17 -46.51
CA TYR A 67 -20.77 -30.02 -45.48
C TYR A 67 -21.91 -30.83 -46.11
N PHE A 68 -21.86 -32.16 -46.01
CA PHE A 68 -22.79 -33.10 -46.60
C PHE A 68 -23.36 -34.02 -45.51
N PRO A 69 -24.52 -33.72 -44.91
CA PRO A 69 -25.17 -34.59 -43.94
C PRO A 69 -25.42 -35.99 -44.55
N GLY A 70 -25.17 -37.05 -43.81
CA GLY A 70 -25.43 -38.40 -44.30
C GLY A 70 -24.17 -39.12 -44.81
N TYR A 71 -23.06 -38.44 -44.96
CA TYR A 71 -21.76 -39.12 -45.21
C TYR A 71 -21.09 -39.42 -43.85
N SER A 72 -20.32 -40.51 -43.81
CA SER A 72 -19.51 -40.90 -42.63
C SER A 72 -18.52 -39.79 -42.22
N ILE A 73 -18.03 -39.03 -43.19
CA ILE A 73 -17.22 -37.83 -43.00
C ILE A 73 -17.97 -36.67 -43.68
N PRO A 74 -18.78 -35.90 -42.91
CA PRO A 74 -19.67 -34.92 -43.50
C PRO A 74 -18.96 -33.65 -44.00
N VAL A 75 -17.73 -33.36 -43.52
CA VAL A 75 -16.94 -32.19 -43.92
C VAL A 75 -15.93 -32.55 -45.01
N VAL A 76 -16.06 -31.87 -46.14
CA VAL A 76 -15.10 -31.94 -47.26
C VAL A 76 -14.33 -30.64 -47.33
N PRO A 77 -13.00 -30.66 -47.05
CA PRO A 77 -12.20 -29.47 -47.09
C PRO A 77 -12.03 -28.93 -48.51
N GLY A 78 -12.10 -27.58 -48.65
CA GLY A 78 -11.79 -26.86 -49.89
C GLY A 78 -10.37 -26.32 -49.90
N PRO A 79 -9.92 -25.67 -51.00
CA PRO A 79 -8.56 -25.10 -51.12
C PRO A 79 -8.17 -24.08 -50.04
N LEU A 80 -9.15 -23.34 -49.50
CA LEU A 80 -8.93 -22.35 -48.42
C LEU A 80 -9.16 -22.90 -47.01
N ASN A 81 -9.36 -24.22 -46.87
CA ASN A 81 -9.52 -24.84 -45.57
C ASN A 81 -8.23 -24.73 -44.76
N ASN A 82 -8.39 -24.49 -43.47
CA ASN A 82 -7.32 -24.59 -42.48
C ASN A 82 -7.85 -25.32 -41.23
N PHE A 83 -6.98 -25.94 -40.47
CA PHE A 83 -7.34 -26.72 -39.25
C PHE A 83 -7.98 -25.88 -38.13
N ARG A 84 -8.21 -24.57 -38.32
CA ARG A 84 -8.84 -23.66 -37.37
C ARG A 84 -10.32 -23.50 -37.57
N ILE A 85 -10.89 -24.19 -38.58
CA ILE A 85 -12.27 -24.05 -39.00
C ILE A 85 -13.08 -25.27 -38.62
N THR A 86 -14.25 -25.04 -38.00
CA THR A 86 -15.22 -26.07 -37.61
C THR A 86 -16.57 -25.76 -38.25
N ALA A 87 -17.17 -26.73 -38.92
CA ALA A 87 -18.49 -26.65 -39.53
C ALA A 87 -19.55 -27.28 -38.61
N PHE A 88 -20.75 -26.73 -38.60
CA PHE A 88 -21.87 -27.23 -37.80
C PHE A 88 -23.06 -27.66 -38.73
N PRO A 89 -23.86 -28.67 -38.30
CA PRO A 89 -25.04 -29.11 -39.09
C PRO A 89 -26.03 -28.00 -39.39
N SER A 90 -26.06 -26.93 -38.60
CA SER A 90 -26.90 -25.75 -38.80
C SER A 90 -26.51 -24.86 -39.97
N GLY A 91 -25.36 -25.12 -40.61
CA GLY A 91 -24.77 -24.23 -41.59
C GLY A 91 -23.76 -23.24 -40.98
N SER A 92 -23.71 -23.14 -39.66
CA SER A 92 -22.80 -22.22 -38.94
C SER A 92 -21.34 -22.64 -39.11
N LEU A 93 -20.44 -21.65 -39.04
CA LEU A 93 -19.00 -21.83 -39.19
C LEU A 93 -18.25 -21.19 -38.01
N GLN A 94 -17.36 -21.93 -37.34
CA GLN A 94 -16.46 -21.37 -36.35
C GLN A 94 -15.06 -21.27 -36.92
N VAL A 95 -14.41 -20.12 -36.69
CA VAL A 95 -13.00 -19.88 -36.96
C VAL A 95 -12.29 -19.63 -35.63
N SER A 96 -11.30 -20.47 -35.29
CA SER A 96 -10.54 -20.40 -34.07
C SER A 96 -9.17 -19.75 -34.28
N LYS A 97 -8.61 -19.11 -33.22
CA LYS A 97 -7.29 -18.46 -33.28
C LYS A 97 -7.18 -17.50 -34.47
N LEU A 98 -8.09 -16.53 -34.52
CA LEU A 98 -8.22 -15.58 -35.60
C LEU A 98 -6.94 -14.88 -35.96
N GLN A 99 -6.65 -14.76 -37.24
CA GLN A 99 -5.52 -14.06 -37.83
C GLN A 99 -6.00 -12.86 -38.66
N SER A 100 -5.13 -11.88 -38.90
CA SER A 100 -5.45 -10.74 -39.74
C SER A 100 -5.89 -11.15 -41.15
N THR A 101 -5.34 -12.26 -41.66
CA THR A 101 -5.68 -12.86 -42.96
C THR A 101 -7.08 -13.43 -43.01
N ASP A 102 -7.73 -13.66 -41.86
CA ASP A 102 -9.13 -14.17 -41.82
C ASP A 102 -10.16 -13.06 -42.10
N ARG A 103 -9.78 -11.78 -42.07
CA ARG A 103 -10.64 -10.66 -42.51
C ARG A 103 -11.08 -10.86 -43.94
N GLY A 104 -12.33 -10.44 -44.24
CA GLY A 104 -12.83 -10.47 -45.59
C GLY A 104 -14.27 -10.92 -45.72
N LYS A 105 -14.72 -11.06 -46.96
CA LYS A 105 -16.09 -11.48 -47.31
C LYS A 105 -16.21 -13.01 -47.23
N TYR A 106 -17.14 -13.49 -46.46
CA TYR A 106 -17.55 -14.89 -46.36
C TYR A 106 -18.89 -15.07 -47.06
N ILE A 107 -19.03 -16.16 -47.83
CA ILE A 107 -20.22 -16.51 -48.58
C ILE A 107 -20.60 -17.94 -48.23
N ILE A 108 -21.85 -18.14 -47.82
CA ILE A 108 -22.44 -19.47 -47.65
C ILE A 108 -23.43 -19.74 -48.75
N LYS A 109 -23.36 -20.91 -49.34
CA LYS A 109 -24.40 -21.47 -50.22
C LYS A 109 -24.99 -22.68 -49.56
N ILE A 110 -26.32 -22.73 -49.47
CA ILE A 110 -27.05 -23.82 -48.83
C ILE A 110 -28.06 -24.36 -49.83
N GLN A 111 -28.02 -25.66 -50.04
CA GLN A 111 -29.08 -26.38 -50.76
C GLN A 111 -30.00 -27.04 -49.75
N THR A 112 -31.23 -26.63 -49.74
CA THR A 112 -32.31 -27.30 -49.01
C THR A 112 -33.09 -28.22 -49.96
N GLN A 113 -34.04 -28.98 -49.42
CA GLN A 113 -34.91 -29.83 -50.20
C GLN A 113 -35.76 -29.04 -51.21
N LYS A 114 -36.06 -27.76 -50.91
CA LYS A 114 -36.96 -26.94 -51.72
C LYS A 114 -36.24 -25.91 -52.58
N ARG A 115 -35.08 -25.40 -52.15
CA ARG A 115 -34.45 -24.26 -52.82
C ARG A 115 -32.96 -24.12 -52.47
N ALA A 116 -32.26 -23.34 -53.27
CA ALA A 116 -30.92 -22.86 -52.98
C ALA A 116 -31.00 -21.50 -52.29
N LEU A 117 -30.17 -21.30 -51.25
CA LEU A 117 -30.06 -20.07 -50.47
C LEU A 117 -28.62 -19.61 -50.47
N GLU A 118 -28.41 -18.28 -50.46
CA GLU A 118 -27.06 -17.69 -50.33
C GLU A 118 -27.08 -16.60 -49.28
N GLY A 119 -26.05 -16.57 -48.46
CA GLY A 119 -25.83 -15.54 -47.47
C GLY A 119 -24.39 -15.00 -47.54
N THR A 120 -24.21 -13.73 -47.20
CA THR A 120 -22.87 -13.12 -47.21
C THR A 120 -22.67 -12.29 -45.98
N LEU A 121 -21.40 -12.30 -45.45
CA LEU A 121 -20.98 -11.50 -44.33
C LEU A 121 -19.57 -10.95 -44.59
N LEU A 122 -19.31 -9.69 -44.20
CA LEU A 122 -17.96 -9.13 -44.12
C LEU A 122 -17.43 -9.30 -42.68
N LEU A 123 -16.47 -10.23 -42.51
CA LEU A 123 -15.83 -10.45 -41.23
C LEU A 123 -14.75 -9.38 -40.99
N ALA A 124 -15.02 -8.51 -40.03
CA ALA A 124 -14.04 -7.62 -39.44
C ALA A 124 -13.40 -8.30 -38.22
N ILE A 125 -12.11 -8.10 -38.01
CA ILE A 125 -11.38 -8.61 -36.83
C ILE A 125 -10.67 -7.42 -36.21
N TYR A 126 -10.70 -7.33 -34.90
CA TYR A 126 -10.19 -6.19 -34.16
C TYR A 126 -8.92 -6.56 -33.42
N ASP A 127 -8.01 -5.59 -33.28
CA ASP A 127 -6.86 -5.73 -32.42
C ASP A 127 -7.27 -5.37 -30.99
N PRO A 128 -6.98 -6.22 -29.99
CA PRO A 128 -7.33 -5.92 -28.61
C PRO A 128 -6.47 -4.76 -28.08
N VAL A 129 -7.00 -4.02 -27.12
CA VAL A 129 -6.21 -3.01 -26.40
C VAL A 129 -5.07 -3.67 -25.62
N SER A 130 -3.90 -3.04 -25.57
CA SER A 130 -2.85 -3.46 -24.63
C SER A 130 -3.21 -3.10 -23.19
N LYS A 131 -2.61 -3.77 -22.20
CA LYS A 131 -2.74 -3.35 -20.80
C LYS A 131 -2.19 -1.93 -20.68
N PRO A 132 -2.95 -0.94 -20.14
CA PRO A 132 -2.48 0.42 -20.02
C PRO A 132 -1.31 0.53 -19.04
N ALA A 133 -0.40 1.47 -19.29
CA ALA A 133 0.67 1.86 -18.40
C ALA A 133 0.49 3.31 -17.97
N ILE A 134 0.72 3.59 -16.68
CA ILE A 134 0.67 4.94 -16.12
C ILE A 134 2.09 5.41 -15.85
N THR A 135 2.41 6.62 -16.30
CA THR A 135 3.64 7.34 -15.99
C THR A 135 3.32 8.67 -15.32
N VAL A 136 4.25 9.22 -14.55
CA VAL A 136 4.09 10.45 -13.80
C VAL A 136 5.19 11.45 -14.17
N SER A 137 4.86 12.75 -14.17
CA SER A 137 5.80 13.83 -14.49
C SER A 137 6.85 14.08 -13.38
N ASN A 138 6.52 13.76 -12.12
CA ASN A 138 7.42 13.88 -10.96
C ASN A 138 7.16 12.73 -9.99
N LEU A 139 8.21 12.00 -9.60
CA LEU A 139 8.13 10.86 -8.70
C LEU A 139 7.98 11.24 -7.22
N GLN A 140 8.34 12.47 -6.85
CA GLN A 140 8.28 12.99 -5.48
C GLN A 140 7.53 14.33 -5.42
N PRO A 141 6.23 14.33 -5.76
CA PRO A 141 5.44 15.57 -5.77
C PRO A 141 5.23 16.12 -4.36
N GLN A 142 5.23 17.43 -4.27
CA GLN A 142 4.97 18.19 -3.07
C GLN A 142 3.63 18.93 -3.17
N GLU A 143 3.09 19.40 -2.04
CA GLU A 143 1.94 20.28 -2.06
C GLU A 143 2.20 21.53 -2.94
N ASN A 144 1.18 21.92 -3.68
CA ASN A 144 1.18 23.03 -4.66
C ASN A 144 1.96 22.76 -5.96
N ASP A 145 2.58 21.61 -6.15
CA ASP A 145 3.18 21.23 -7.43
C ASP A 145 2.10 21.03 -8.50
N THR A 146 2.54 21.11 -9.77
CA THR A 146 1.76 20.63 -10.91
C THR A 146 2.21 19.25 -11.30
N ILE A 147 1.29 18.27 -11.23
CA ILE A 147 1.58 16.85 -11.54
C ILE A 147 0.67 16.38 -12.65
N THR A 148 1.26 15.65 -13.60
CA THR A 148 0.55 15.00 -14.68
C THR A 148 0.78 13.50 -14.63
N LEU A 149 -0.31 12.73 -14.60
CA LEU A 149 -0.33 11.30 -14.84
C LEU A 149 -0.69 11.06 -16.31
N THR A 150 0.10 10.26 -17.02
CA THR A 150 -0.11 9.91 -18.43
C THR A 150 -0.43 8.44 -18.56
N CYS A 151 -1.51 8.11 -19.25
CA CYS A 151 -1.95 6.76 -19.57
C CYS A 151 -1.63 6.44 -21.03
N THR A 152 -0.95 5.33 -21.28
CA THR A 152 -0.63 4.85 -22.62
C THR A 152 -1.14 3.43 -22.84
N SER A 153 -1.80 3.20 -23.97
CA SER A 153 -2.27 1.86 -24.39
C SER A 153 -2.34 1.81 -25.90
N SER A 154 -1.95 0.68 -26.50
CA SER A 154 -2.11 0.45 -27.96
C SER A 154 -3.55 0.09 -28.26
N ASN A 155 -4.02 0.51 -29.44
CA ASN A 155 -5.35 0.20 -29.99
C ASN A 155 -6.53 0.70 -29.13
N ALA A 156 -6.29 1.58 -28.17
CA ALA A 156 -7.33 2.23 -27.38
C ALA A 156 -8.05 3.29 -28.25
N GLN A 157 -9.38 3.29 -28.19
CA GLN A 157 -10.22 4.35 -28.74
C GLN A 157 -10.65 5.33 -27.65
N ARG A 158 -10.65 4.86 -26.41
CA ARG A 158 -11.04 5.64 -25.24
C ARG A 158 -10.20 5.26 -24.04
N LEU A 159 -9.81 6.27 -23.26
CA LEU A 159 -9.15 6.13 -21.97
C LEU A 159 -10.06 6.70 -20.88
N ILE A 160 -10.11 6.03 -19.72
CA ILE A 160 -10.97 6.41 -18.60
C ILE A 160 -10.13 6.36 -17.31
N TRP A 161 -10.02 7.49 -16.62
CA TRP A 161 -9.32 7.58 -15.34
C TRP A 161 -10.25 7.34 -14.17
N SER A 162 -9.74 6.68 -13.15
CA SER A 162 -10.43 6.46 -11.88
C SER A 162 -9.44 6.52 -10.71
N LYS A 163 -9.96 6.94 -9.55
CA LYS A 163 -9.26 6.81 -8.27
C LYS A 163 -9.87 5.62 -7.53
N VAL A 164 -9.03 4.67 -7.14
CA VAL A 164 -9.48 3.46 -6.40
C VAL A 164 -10.09 3.89 -5.08
N ASN A 165 -11.28 3.35 -4.77
CA ASN A 165 -12.06 3.70 -3.57
C ASN A 165 -12.44 5.18 -3.44
N GLY A 166 -12.53 5.92 -4.56
CA GLY A 166 -12.89 7.33 -4.54
C GLY A 166 -13.24 7.89 -5.90
N ARG A 167 -13.43 9.20 -5.93
CA ARG A 167 -13.58 9.98 -7.17
C ARG A 167 -12.32 10.78 -7.42
N LEU A 168 -12.07 11.14 -8.67
CA LEU A 168 -11.07 12.15 -9.00
C LEU A 168 -11.43 13.44 -8.25
N THR A 169 -10.42 14.09 -7.67
CA THR A 169 -10.61 15.38 -6.97
C THR A 169 -11.08 16.46 -7.95
N SER A 170 -11.76 17.46 -7.46
CA SER A 170 -12.29 18.56 -8.29
C SER A 170 -11.19 19.38 -8.98
N GLY A 171 -9.95 19.27 -8.51
CA GLY A 171 -8.76 19.89 -9.11
C GLY A 171 -8.11 19.10 -10.25
N ALA A 172 -8.58 17.88 -10.51
CA ALA A 172 -8.07 17.04 -11.59
C ALA A 172 -8.62 17.49 -12.95
N ILE A 173 -7.73 17.83 -13.88
CA ILE A 173 -8.05 18.27 -15.24
C ILE A 173 -7.67 17.17 -16.21
N LEU A 174 -8.64 16.67 -16.97
CA LEU A 174 -8.43 15.67 -18.02
C LEU A 174 -8.09 16.37 -19.34
N SER A 175 -7.16 15.78 -20.11
CA SER A 175 -6.93 16.19 -21.51
C SER A 175 -8.13 15.83 -22.39
N SER A 176 -8.23 16.46 -23.55
CA SER A 176 -9.34 16.24 -24.52
C SER A 176 -9.46 14.78 -24.99
N ASP A 177 -8.38 14.05 -25.04
CA ASP A 177 -8.30 12.63 -25.38
C ASP A 177 -8.36 11.70 -24.15
N ASN A 178 -8.48 12.29 -22.94
CA ASN A 178 -8.37 11.59 -21.65
C ASN A 178 -7.05 10.80 -21.46
N GLY A 179 -6.04 11.09 -22.26
CA GLY A 179 -4.72 10.46 -22.16
C GLY A 179 -3.96 10.89 -20.91
N THR A 180 -4.27 12.07 -20.37
CA THR A 180 -3.62 12.60 -19.18
C THR A 180 -4.63 13.14 -18.17
N VAL A 181 -4.26 13.07 -16.90
CA VAL A 181 -4.89 13.80 -15.81
C VAL A 181 -3.85 14.70 -15.14
N THR A 182 -4.14 15.99 -15.04
CA THR A 182 -3.26 17.01 -14.47
C THR A 182 -3.87 17.61 -13.22
N PHE A 183 -3.07 17.70 -12.16
CA PHE A 183 -3.35 18.38 -10.91
C PHE A 183 -2.51 19.66 -10.90
N SER A 184 -3.11 20.83 -11.09
CA SER A 184 -2.39 22.11 -11.24
C SER A 184 -1.84 22.64 -9.92
N ARG A 185 -2.43 22.27 -8.80
CA ARG A 185 -2.00 22.58 -7.43
C ARG A 185 -2.35 21.40 -6.56
N THR A 186 -1.42 20.47 -6.45
CA THR A 186 -1.62 19.27 -5.64
C THR A 186 -1.84 19.58 -4.17
N ASN A 187 -2.68 18.80 -3.54
CA ASN A 187 -2.93 18.80 -2.11
C ASN A 187 -2.97 17.37 -1.56
N ARG A 188 -3.03 17.21 -0.25
CA ARG A 188 -3.04 15.89 0.43
C ARG A 188 -4.19 14.98 0.01
N LEU A 189 -5.34 15.56 -0.40
CA LEU A 189 -6.51 14.80 -0.87
C LEU A 189 -6.27 14.14 -2.22
N ASP A 190 -5.27 14.61 -2.98
CA ASP A 190 -4.87 13.99 -4.24
C ASP A 190 -4.05 12.71 -4.02
N THR A 191 -3.50 12.49 -2.83
CA THR A 191 -2.86 11.22 -2.47
C THR A 191 -3.85 10.06 -2.66
N GLY A 192 -3.40 8.99 -3.31
CA GLY A 192 -4.22 7.80 -3.53
C GLY A 192 -3.77 6.94 -4.71
N ASN A 193 -4.51 5.87 -4.96
CA ASN A 193 -4.25 4.95 -6.05
C ASN A 193 -5.09 5.33 -7.26
N TYR A 194 -4.44 5.52 -8.40
CA TYR A 194 -5.05 5.89 -9.67
C TYR A 194 -4.94 4.75 -10.67
N GLN A 195 -5.98 4.54 -11.44
CA GLN A 195 -6.02 3.56 -12.52
C GLN A 195 -6.55 4.19 -13.80
N CYS A 196 -6.10 3.64 -14.92
CA CYS A 196 -6.56 3.97 -16.24
C CYS A 196 -7.16 2.72 -16.88
N GLU A 197 -8.38 2.83 -17.42
CA GLU A 197 -9.02 1.82 -18.26
C GLU A 197 -8.87 2.24 -19.73
N ALA A 198 -8.39 1.32 -20.56
CA ALA A 198 -8.33 1.47 -22.01
C ALA A 198 -9.40 0.58 -22.64
N GLU A 199 -10.19 1.15 -23.56
CA GLU A 199 -11.22 0.41 -24.26
C GLU A 199 -11.24 0.72 -25.76
N ASN A 200 -11.67 -0.27 -26.53
CA ASN A 200 -12.14 -0.14 -27.89
C ASN A 200 -13.44 -0.96 -28.05
N VAL A 201 -14.02 -1.01 -29.25
CA VAL A 201 -15.27 -1.73 -29.51
C VAL A 201 -15.23 -3.21 -29.16
N ALA A 202 -14.04 -3.82 -29.11
CA ALA A 202 -13.85 -5.26 -28.99
C ALA A 202 -13.23 -5.70 -27.65
N SER A 203 -12.61 -4.80 -26.88
CA SER A 203 -11.89 -5.19 -25.67
C SER A 203 -11.73 -4.03 -24.69
N LYS A 204 -11.53 -4.39 -23.42
CA LYS A 204 -11.20 -3.49 -22.31
C LYS A 204 -10.05 -4.04 -21.50
N LYS A 205 -9.17 -3.18 -20.98
CA LYS A 205 -8.13 -3.53 -19.99
C LYS A 205 -7.88 -2.37 -19.04
N ILE A 206 -7.53 -2.71 -17.81
CA ILE A 206 -7.25 -1.77 -16.73
C ILE A 206 -5.75 -1.85 -16.40
N SER A 207 -5.14 -0.72 -16.10
CA SER A 207 -3.75 -0.62 -15.64
C SER A 207 -3.58 -1.24 -14.24
N ASP A 208 -2.34 -1.51 -13.86
CA ASP A 208 -2.01 -1.61 -12.44
C ASP A 208 -2.28 -0.26 -11.76
N PRO A 209 -2.64 -0.26 -10.46
CA PRO A 209 -2.82 0.98 -9.72
C PRO A 209 -1.48 1.71 -9.55
N TYR A 210 -1.47 3.00 -9.85
CA TYR A 210 -0.36 3.91 -9.55
C TYR A 210 -0.65 4.64 -8.24
N THR A 211 0.26 4.52 -7.25
CA THR A 211 0.14 5.22 -5.96
C THR A 211 0.77 6.60 -6.07
N LEU A 212 -0.06 7.64 -6.07
CA LEU A 212 0.37 9.04 -5.97
C LEU A 212 0.43 9.42 -4.49
N ILE A 213 1.59 9.88 -4.01
CA ILE A 213 1.79 10.36 -2.64
C ILE A 213 2.24 11.81 -2.72
N ILE A 214 1.47 12.72 -2.13
CA ILE A 214 1.84 14.14 -2.06
C ILE A 214 2.61 14.38 -0.77
N SER A 215 3.85 14.85 -0.93
CA SER A 215 4.74 15.15 0.18
C SER A 215 4.42 16.52 0.79
N TYR A 216 4.53 16.61 2.13
CA TYR A 216 4.27 17.85 2.88
C TYR A 216 5.00 17.87 4.21
N GLY A 217 4.98 19.01 4.87
CA GLY A 217 5.55 19.22 6.20
C GLY A 217 7.08 19.31 6.23
N PRO A 218 7.65 19.39 7.44
CA PRO A 218 7.03 19.17 8.75
C PRO A 218 6.18 20.38 9.23
N GLU A 219 5.04 20.08 9.83
CA GLU A 219 4.14 21.07 10.44
C GLU A 219 3.54 20.55 11.75
N ASN A 220 2.77 21.40 12.48
CA ASN A 220 2.11 21.06 13.74
C ASN A 220 3.06 20.45 14.78
N MET A 221 4.27 21.00 14.88
CA MET A 221 5.31 20.54 15.79
C MET A 221 4.85 20.58 17.25
N LYS A 222 5.07 19.50 17.98
CA LYS A 222 4.76 19.42 19.41
C LYS A 222 5.81 18.59 20.15
N ILE A 223 6.24 19.07 21.31
CA ILE A 223 7.04 18.30 22.26
C ILE A 223 6.14 17.94 23.44
N THR A 224 6.18 16.67 23.85
CA THR A 224 5.49 16.14 25.03
C THR A 224 6.52 15.53 25.98
N GLY A 225 6.26 15.64 27.29
CA GLY A 225 7.11 15.16 28.36
C GLY A 225 6.96 16.01 29.60
N SER A 226 7.62 15.64 30.70
CA SER A 226 7.62 16.41 31.94
C SER A 226 8.51 17.64 31.82
N THR A 227 8.05 18.79 32.30
CA THR A 227 8.83 20.03 32.36
C THR A 227 9.53 20.22 33.71
N GLN A 228 9.17 19.42 34.72
CA GLN A 228 9.79 19.42 36.04
C GLN A 228 10.23 18.00 36.38
N VAL A 229 11.48 17.82 36.73
CA VAL A 229 12.11 16.52 36.95
C VAL A 229 13.01 16.60 38.18
N THR A 230 13.02 15.54 38.99
CA THR A 230 13.90 15.42 40.13
C THR A 230 15.26 14.87 39.72
N ALA A 231 16.34 15.42 40.23
CA ALA A 231 17.69 14.90 40.01
C ALA A 231 17.79 13.40 40.41
N GLY A 232 18.43 12.59 39.57
CA GLY A 232 18.52 11.14 39.70
C GLY A 232 17.36 10.35 39.08
N SER A 233 16.32 11.01 38.53
CA SER A 233 15.24 10.31 37.82
C SER A 233 15.44 10.36 36.28
N ALA A 234 14.73 9.54 35.57
CA ALA A 234 14.71 9.56 34.10
C ALA A 234 13.71 10.58 33.54
N ILE A 235 14.00 11.12 32.36
CA ILE A 235 13.08 11.94 31.59
C ILE A 235 13.02 11.47 30.14
N SER A 236 11.82 11.43 29.60
CA SER A 236 11.56 11.16 28.17
C SER A 236 10.81 12.33 27.55
N LEU A 237 11.39 12.91 26.49
CA LEU A 237 10.77 13.95 25.67
C LEU A 237 10.46 13.37 24.29
N VAL A 238 9.22 13.50 23.85
CA VAL A 238 8.77 13.02 22.53
C VAL A 238 8.43 14.21 21.65
N CYS A 239 9.06 14.28 20.48
CA CYS A 239 8.82 15.27 19.46
C CYS A 239 7.97 14.65 18.34
N VAL A 240 6.86 15.30 17.98
CA VAL A 240 6.01 14.87 16.90
C VAL A 240 5.82 16.01 15.90
N ALA A 241 5.67 15.65 14.63
CA ALA A 241 5.38 16.57 13.55
C ALA A 241 4.54 15.86 12.48
N ASP A 242 3.65 16.59 11.84
CA ASP A 242 2.92 16.10 10.69
C ASP A 242 3.80 16.26 9.44
N SER A 243 4.16 15.15 8.80
CA SER A 243 5.03 15.15 7.62
C SER A 243 4.87 13.88 6.80
N VAL A 244 4.93 14.01 5.50
CA VAL A 244 5.02 12.91 4.52
C VAL A 244 6.13 13.25 3.53
N PRO A 245 7.14 12.37 3.37
CA PRO A 245 7.44 11.18 4.19
C PRO A 245 7.81 11.53 5.63
N ASN A 246 8.02 10.49 6.45
CA ASN A 246 8.46 10.66 7.84
C ASN A 246 9.75 11.51 7.87
N PRO A 247 9.81 12.52 8.74
CA PRO A 247 10.92 13.44 8.77
C PRO A 247 12.09 12.91 9.61
N ASN A 248 13.25 13.53 9.45
CA ASN A 248 14.39 13.32 10.32
C ASN A 248 14.31 14.24 11.52
N TYR A 249 14.62 13.72 12.71
CA TYR A 249 14.62 14.43 13.99
C TYR A 249 16.05 14.70 14.47
N ARG A 250 16.20 15.80 15.21
CA ARG A 250 17.46 16.19 15.83
C ARG A 250 17.20 16.98 17.09
N TRP A 251 17.75 16.51 18.21
CA TRP A 251 17.64 17.21 19.50
C TRP A 251 18.91 17.98 19.84
N ARG A 252 18.71 19.18 20.42
CA ARG A 252 19.78 20.04 20.96
C ARG A 252 19.35 20.60 22.30
N ILE A 253 20.34 20.96 23.13
CA ILE A 253 20.15 21.78 24.32
C ILE A 253 20.72 23.17 24.07
N SER A 254 20.11 24.22 24.62
CA SER A 254 20.61 25.60 24.51
C SER A 254 22.00 25.74 25.07
N GLY A 255 22.85 26.50 24.35
CA GLY A 255 24.26 26.70 24.74
C GLY A 255 25.23 25.60 24.28
N SER A 256 24.72 24.54 23.60
CA SER A 256 25.55 23.50 23.01
C SER A 256 25.29 23.40 21.50
N ASN A 257 26.36 23.32 20.71
CA ASN A 257 26.29 23.03 19.27
C ASN A 257 26.21 21.53 18.98
N SER A 258 26.39 20.68 19.99
CA SER A 258 26.32 19.22 19.83
C SER A 258 24.88 18.74 19.66
N THR A 259 24.70 17.71 18.85
CA THR A 259 23.45 16.99 18.70
C THR A 259 23.37 15.95 19.82
N LEU A 260 22.25 15.92 20.54
CA LEU A 260 22.01 14.95 21.61
C LEU A 260 21.52 13.62 21.04
N CYS A 261 20.63 13.67 20.06
CA CYS A 261 19.95 12.50 19.53
C CYS A 261 19.35 12.79 18.16
N HIS A 262 19.22 11.74 17.32
CA HIS A 262 18.59 11.78 15.98
C HIS A 262 17.25 11.05 15.93
N ASN A 263 16.66 10.72 17.08
CA ASN A 263 15.38 10.05 17.19
C ASN A 263 14.26 11.05 17.54
N HIS A 264 12.99 10.68 17.28
CA HIS A 264 11.83 11.47 17.72
C HIS A 264 11.71 11.53 19.25
N THR A 265 12.29 10.57 19.98
CA THR A 265 12.32 10.52 21.45
C THR A 265 13.73 10.77 21.96
N LEU A 266 13.87 11.72 22.87
CA LEU A 266 15.05 11.95 23.67
C LEU A 266 14.83 11.35 25.06
N LEU A 267 15.66 10.39 25.44
CA LEU A 267 15.68 9.78 26.78
C LEU A 267 16.95 10.21 27.50
N ILE A 268 16.82 10.68 28.75
CA ILE A 268 17.91 10.91 29.67
C ILE A 268 17.60 10.03 30.89
N GLU A 269 18.41 8.99 31.10
CA GLU A 269 18.14 7.97 32.12
C GLU A 269 18.38 8.47 33.54
N GLU A 270 19.35 9.35 33.72
CA GLU A 270 19.72 9.95 35.00
C GLU A 270 19.90 11.46 34.85
N VAL A 271 18.89 12.22 35.26
CA VAL A 271 18.90 13.67 35.17
C VAL A 271 19.76 14.25 36.27
N THR A 272 20.70 15.14 35.91
CA THR A 272 21.52 15.95 36.84
C THR A 272 21.11 17.42 36.73
N PRO A 273 21.51 18.29 37.68
CA PRO A 273 21.26 19.74 37.59
C PRO A 273 21.83 20.38 36.30
N LEU A 274 22.84 19.78 35.68
CA LEU A 274 23.41 20.23 34.39
C LEU A 274 22.48 19.99 33.21
N ASN A 275 21.47 19.15 33.37
CA ASN A 275 20.45 18.88 32.34
C ASN A 275 19.28 19.91 32.38
N GLU A 276 19.32 20.88 33.30
CA GLU A 276 18.37 21.99 33.27
C GLU A 276 18.62 22.86 32.03
N GLY A 277 17.55 23.21 31.32
CA GLY A 277 17.69 24.07 30.15
C GLY A 277 16.61 23.92 29.12
N ASN A 278 16.80 24.61 27.98
CA ASN A 278 15.87 24.61 26.88
C ASN A 278 16.28 23.55 25.85
N TYR A 279 15.43 22.55 25.67
CA TYR A 279 15.62 21.48 24.69
C TYR A 279 14.87 21.83 23.41
N THR A 280 15.57 21.79 22.29
CA THR A 280 15.02 22.09 20.96
C THR A 280 15.04 20.81 20.11
N CYS A 281 13.87 20.44 19.60
CA CYS A 281 13.71 19.45 18.57
C CYS A 281 13.66 20.13 17.22
N GLU A 282 14.60 19.85 16.34
CA GLU A 282 14.61 20.24 14.93
C GLU A 282 14.13 19.05 14.09
N VAL A 283 13.22 19.31 13.16
CA VAL A 283 12.64 18.29 12.30
C VAL A 283 12.79 18.71 10.86
N LYS A 284 13.29 17.83 10.00
CA LYS A 284 13.51 18.10 8.58
C LYS A 284 12.90 17.02 7.70
N ASN A 285 12.07 17.41 6.75
CA ASN A 285 11.62 16.54 5.66
C ASN A 285 12.62 16.64 4.50
N LEU A 286 13.16 15.50 4.06
CA LEU A 286 14.19 15.45 3.01
C LEU A 286 13.62 15.57 1.59
N VAL A 287 12.32 15.39 1.41
CA VAL A 287 11.67 15.58 0.11
C VAL A 287 11.26 17.03 -0.08
N THR A 288 10.54 17.62 0.89
CA THR A 288 10.12 19.04 0.81
C THR A 288 11.28 20.00 1.10
N MET A 289 12.38 19.49 1.68
CA MET A 289 13.52 20.25 2.18
C MET A 289 13.16 21.27 3.28
N HIS A 290 11.91 21.26 3.75
CA HIS A 290 11.46 22.13 4.83
C HIS A 290 11.95 21.62 6.17
N SER A 291 12.24 22.58 7.06
CA SER A 291 12.60 22.31 8.44
C SER A 291 11.73 23.14 9.37
N SER A 292 11.41 22.57 10.52
CA SER A 292 10.68 23.23 11.59
C SER A 292 11.29 22.85 12.93
N SER A 293 11.04 23.63 13.99
CA SER A 293 11.56 23.34 15.32
C SER A 293 10.56 23.71 16.41
N ALA A 294 10.63 23.00 17.52
CA ALA A 294 9.92 23.33 18.75
C ALA A 294 10.88 23.23 19.94
N SER A 295 10.59 23.96 21.01
CA SER A 295 11.43 23.97 22.21
C SER A 295 10.60 23.79 23.47
N ILE A 296 11.21 23.17 24.49
CA ILE A 296 10.62 22.98 25.80
C ILE A 296 11.70 23.22 26.86
N PHE A 297 11.36 23.94 27.94
CA PHE A 297 12.26 24.18 29.05
C PHE A 297 12.06 23.13 30.13
N ILE A 298 13.15 22.52 30.59
CA ILE A 298 13.17 21.53 31.67
C ILE A 298 13.81 22.16 32.91
N THR A 299 13.09 22.08 34.03
CA THR A 299 13.57 22.47 35.34
C THR A 299 13.93 21.23 36.13
N VAL A 300 15.13 21.23 36.72
CA VAL A 300 15.60 20.12 37.55
C VAL A 300 15.54 20.52 39.03
N THR A 301 14.76 19.78 39.82
CA THR A 301 14.64 19.96 41.26
C THR A 301 15.57 19.00 41.99
N GLU A 302 16.27 19.47 43.06
CA GLU A 302 17.06 18.58 43.86
C GLU A 302 16.21 17.56 44.62
N SER A 303 16.67 16.33 44.73
CA SER A 303 16.03 15.34 45.58
C SER A 303 16.20 15.77 47.06
N ASN A 304 15.07 15.84 47.79
CA ASN A 304 15.08 16.18 49.22
C ASN A 304 15.81 15.14 50.14
N LEU A 305 16.54 14.20 49.53
CA LEU A 305 17.27 13.17 50.24
C LEU A 305 18.33 13.76 51.18
N ARG A 306 18.98 14.91 50.81
CA ARG A 306 19.93 15.61 51.65
C ARG A 306 19.28 16.24 52.91
N ALA A 307 18.07 16.73 52.76
CA ALA A 307 17.30 17.24 53.89
C ALA A 307 16.91 16.10 54.87
N MET A 308 16.50 14.95 54.38
CA MET A 308 16.19 13.79 55.22
C MET A 308 17.41 13.22 55.93
N VAL A 309 18.56 13.14 55.26
CA VAL A 309 19.80 12.66 55.88
C VAL A 309 20.28 13.65 56.97
N GLY A 310 20.15 14.95 56.77
CA GLY A 310 20.41 15.98 57.76
C GLY A 310 19.50 15.86 59.00
N PHE A 311 18.19 15.61 58.79
CA PHE A 311 17.22 15.40 59.88
C PHE A 311 17.50 14.11 60.67
N ILE A 312 17.78 13.00 59.97
CA ILE A 312 18.12 11.72 60.64
C ILE A 312 19.45 11.81 61.36
N GLY A 313 20.48 12.42 60.76
CA GLY A 313 21.76 12.66 61.40
C GLY A 313 21.65 13.57 62.65
N GLY A 314 20.85 14.63 62.56
CA GLY A 314 20.55 15.54 63.66
C GLY A 314 19.81 14.85 64.82
N THR A 315 18.80 14.06 64.51
CA THR A 315 18.02 13.31 65.52
C THR A 315 18.83 12.21 66.20
N VAL A 316 19.67 11.50 65.45
CA VAL A 316 20.57 10.48 66.01
C VAL A 316 21.61 11.14 66.91
N ALA A 317 22.25 12.26 66.51
CA ALA A 317 23.18 13.01 67.34
C ALA A 317 22.51 13.52 68.62
N PHE A 318 21.27 14.04 68.51
CA PHE A 318 20.52 14.52 69.66
C PHE A 318 20.16 13.39 70.64
N VAL A 319 19.75 12.24 70.16
CA VAL A 319 19.48 11.04 70.96
C VAL A 319 20.76 10.54 71.65
N VAL A 320 21.89 10.52 70.92
CA VAL A 320 23.20 10.16 71.52
C VAL A 320 23.59 11.13 72.61
N ILE A 321 23.42 12.44 72.41
CA ILE A 321 23.69 13.47 73.44
C ILE A 321 22.82 13.23 74.69
N ILE A 322 21.50 12.97 74.50
CA ILE A 322 20.58 12.68 75.63
C ILE A 322 21.05 11.43 76.35
N ILE A 323 21.43 10.37 75.64
CA ILE A 323 21.90 9.13 76.24
C ILE A 323 23.17 9.41 77.05
N VAL A 324 24.13 10.20 76.53
CA VAL A 324 25.36 10.56 77.28
C VAL A 324 25.03 11.36 78.52
N ILE A 325 24.11 12.33 78.45
CA ILE A 325 23.63 13.11 79.58
C ILE A 325 23.04 12.20 80.65
N VAL A 326 22.10 11.30 80.23
CA VAL A 326 21.42 10.36 81.12
C VAL A 326 22.45 9.41 81.82
N VAL A 327 23.48 8.94 81.07
CA VAL A 327 24.54 8.09 81.62
C VAL A 327 25.41 8.88 82.60
N GLN A 328 25.74 10.13 82.31
CA GLN A 328 26.48 11.01 83.22
C GLN A 328 25.64 11.33 84.45
N CYS A 329 24.36 11.62 84.31
CA CYS A 329 23.45 11.83 85.47
C CYS A 329 23.30 10.56 86.29
N LYS A 330 23.26 9.38 85.69
CA LYS A 330 23.21 8.08 86.41
C LYS A 330 24.55 7.84 87.12
N LYS A 331 25.74 8.17 86.52
CA LYS A 331 27.02 8.10 87.18
C LYS A 331 27.12 9.02 88.41
N LEU A 332 26.64 10.25 88.27
CA LEU A 332 26.57 11.20 89.40
C LEU A 332 25.56 10.75 90.48
N SER A 333 24.45 10.19 90.12
CA SER A 333 23.48 9.63 91.07
C SER A 333 24.00 8.33 91.73
N SER A 334 24.77 7.50 91.03
CA SER A 334 25.39 6.31 91.65
C SER A 334 26.57 6.63 92.55
N ALA A 335 27.31 7.76 92.31
CA ALA A 335 28.27 8.28 93.22
C ALA A 335 27.67 8.84 94.52
N ALA A 336 26.48 9.41 94.43
CA ALA A 336 25.68 9.86 95.61
C ALA A 336 25.04 8.71 96.39
N LYS A 337 24.69 7.56 95.74
CA LYS A 337 24.16 6.36 96.41
C LYS A 337 25.17 5.37 96.95
N LYS A 338 26.48 5.56 96.81
CA LYS A 338 27.53 4.73 97.38
C LYS A 338 27.75 5.01 98.84
N LYS A 339 26.88 5.81 99.48
CA LYS A 339 26.88 6.12 100.92
C LYS A 339 25.71 5.55 101.71
N GLU A 340 24.85 4.70 101.12
CA GLU A 340 23.80 4.05 101.90
C GLU A 340 23.48 2.65 101.36
N THR A 341 23.94 1.65 102.13
CA THR A 341 23.39 0.29 102.38
C THR A 341 23.06 -0.66 101.23
N GLU A 342 23.90 -1.73 101.31
CA GLU A 342 23.54 -3.16 101.19
C GLU A 342 22.06 -3.53 101.17
N LYS A 343 21.75 -4.47 100.27
CA LYS A 343 20.92 -5.66 100.34
C LYS A 343 19.88 -5.79 99.26
N LYS A 344 20.03 -6.87 98.53
CA LYS A 344 19.15 -7.98 98.17
C LYS A 344 18.88 -8.26 96.65
N THR A 345 19.53 -9.33 96.20
CA THR A 345 19.03 -10.56 95.56
C THR A 345 18.24 -10.50 94.27
N CYS A 346 18.82 -11.18 93.28
CA CYS A 346 18.28 -11.84 92.03
C CYS A 346 16.88 -12.52 92.16
N PRO A 347 16.23 -13.08 91.10
CA PRO A 347 16.81 -13.65 89.91
C PRO A 347 15.95 -13.53 88.59
N LYS A 348 16.57 -13.90 87.52
CA LYS A 348 16.19 -14.62 86.28
C LYS A 348 14.75 -14.71 85.82
N PHE A 349 14.52 -14.45 84.54
CA PHE A 349 14.01 -15.49 83.59
C PHE A 349 14.25 -15.16 82.11
N LYS A 350 14.59 -16.21 81.37
CA LYS A 350 14.83 -16.48 79.98
C LYS A 350 13.60 -16.24 79.14
N SER A 351 13.73 -15.88 77.79
CA SER A 351 13.76 -16.86 76.71
C SER A 351 13.53 -16.15 75.37
N GLN A 352 14.36 -16.47 74.45
CA GLN A 352 14.10 -16.48 72.98
C GLN A 352 13.12 -17.61 72.65
N PRO A 353 12.66 -17.84 71.42
CA PRO A 353 13.30 -17.68 70.13
C PRO A 353 12.43 -17.38 68.91
N ASN A 354 13.10 -17.09 67.81
CA ASN A 354 13.02 -17.68 66.45
C ASN A 354 11.75 -17.71 65.60
N TYR A 355 12.11 -17.58 64.36
CA TYR A 355 11.63 -18.18 63.08
C TYR A 355 10.98 -17.18 62.14
N ASP A 356 11.21 -17.16 60.91
CA ASP A 356 11.97 -17.80 59.82
C ASP A 356 11.23 -17.45 58.53
N GLN A 357 11.99 -17.20 57.52
CA GLN A 357 11.94 -17.55 56.10
C GLN A 357 10.63 -17.52 55.30
N SER A 358 10.86 -16.91 54.15
CA SER A 358 10.65 -17.47 52.80
C SER A 358 9.26 -17.47 52.22
N THR A 359 9.11 -16.96 51.05
CA THR A 359 9.05 -17.68 49.74
C THR A 359 8.69 -16.74 48.60
N ARG A 360 9.57 -16.69 47.62
CA ARG A 360 9.45 -17.11 46.20
C ARG A 360 8.24 -16.62 45.39
N THR A 361 8.64 -15.89 44.34
CA THR A 361 8.47 -16.11 42.88
C THR A 361 7.09 -16.02 42.29
N ASN A 362 6.99 -15.19 41.27
CA ASN A 362 6.84 -15.72 39.91
C ASN A 362 7.16 -14.64 38.86
N LEU A 363 8.08 -15.00 37.97
CA LEU A 363 8.40 -14.33 36.72
C LEU A 363 7.19 -14.41 35.78
N VAL A 364 6.84 -13.29 35.16
CA VAL A 364 6.15 -13.27 33.89
C VAL A 364 7.04 -12.51 32.92
N THR A 365 7.60 -13.26 31.99
CA THR A 365 8.39 -12.74 30.87
C THR A 365 7.45 -12.05 29.88
N VAL A 366 7.55 -10.75 29.78
CA VAL A 366 7.01 -9.99 28.64
C VAL A 366 8.21 -9.69 27.73
N HIS A 367 8.15 -10.18 26.49
CA HIS A 367 9.08 -9.76 25.46
C HIS A 367 8.79 -8.31 25.12
N GLU A 368 9.60 -7.44 25.65
CA GLU A 368 9.68 -6.04 25.27
C GLU A 368 10.55 -5.91 24.03
N ILE A 369 9.97 -5.30 22.99
CA ILE A 369 10.72 -4.79 21.84
C ILE A 369 11.46 -3.56 22.34
N GLU A 370 12.78 -3.64 22.39
CA GLU A 370 13.64 -2.54 22.83
C GLU A 370 13.42 -1.30 21.95
N PRO A 371 13.09 -0.13 22.54
CA PRO A 371 13.21 1.14 21.84
C PRO A 371 14.70 1.49 21.72
N GLU A 372 15.13 1.84 20.50
CA GLU A 372 16.46 2.38 20.26
C GLU A 372 16.72 3.58 21.19
N THR A 373 17.57 3.38 22.18
CA THR A 373 17.93 4.39 23.17
C THR A 373 18.95 5.35 22.57
N CYS A 374 18.74 6.65 22.76
CA CYS A 374 19.73 7.66 22.40
C CYS A 374 20.84 7.70 23.44
N TYR A 375 22.04 7.29 23.08
CA TYR A 375 23.23 7.36 23.93
C TYR A 375 24.04 8.63 23.65
N LYS A 376 24.70 9.14 24.67
CA LYS A 376 25.66 10.24 24.55
C LYS A 376 26.94 9.66 23.95
N ILE A 377 27.17 9.85 22.66
CA ILE A 377 28.45 9.50 22.02
C ILE A 377 29.44 10.58 22.35
N THR A 378 30.52 10.26 23.08
CA THR A 378 31.68 11.13 23.26
C THR A 378 32.54 11.06 22.01
N GLU A 379 33.16 12.19 21.61
CA GLU A 379 33.94 12.32 20.38
C GLU A 379 35.11 11.30 20.25
N GLU A 380 35.54 10.65 21.33
CA GLU A 380 36.61 9.65 21.29
C GLU A 380 36.20 8.29 20.69
N GLU A 381 34.91 7.93 20.67
CA GLU A 381 34.50 6.66 20.12
C GLU A 381 34.27 6.67 18.59
N LEU A 382 34.22 7.86 17.95
CA LEU A 382 33.97 8.00 16.52
C LEU A 382 35.18 7.67 15.63
N TYR A 383 36.40 7.70 16.20
CA TYR A 383 37.65 7.46 15.45
C TYR A 383 38.20 6.05 15.49
N ALA A 384 37.64 5.17 16.33
CA ALA A 384 38.22 3.84 16.56
C ALA A 384 37.78 2.74 15.59
N ASN A 385 36.75 2.96 14.71
CA ASN A 385 36.17 1.88 13.94
C ASN A 385 35.88 2.17 12.44
N VAL A 386 36.59 3.09 11.81
CA VAL A 386 36.46 3.26 10.35
C VAL A 386 37.79 2.92 9.66
N GLY A 387 38.07 1.62 9.56
CA GLY A 387 38.97 1.08 8.56
C GLY A 387 38.21 0.86 7.25
N ASN A 388 38.63 1.58 6.19
CA ASN A 388 38.31 1.39 4.77
C ASN A 388 37.20 0.40 4.39
N LYS A 389 35.93 0.81 4.39
CA LYS A 389 34.83 0.17 3.62
C LYS A 389 33.82 1.25 3.21
N GLU A 390 33.48 1.28 1.93
CA GLU A 390 32.43 2.15 1.39
C GLU A 390 31.07 1.69 1.86
N VAL A 391 30.27 2.62 2.37
CA VAL A 391 28.91 2.36 2.87
C VAL A 391 27.90 2.88 1.86
N PHE A 392 27.13 1.99 1.24
CA PHE A 392 25.99 2.34 0.41
C PHE A 392 24.71 2.28 1.23
N TYR A 393 23.93 3.37 1.22
CA TYR A 393 22.61 3.43 1.82
C TYR A 393 21.54 3.07 0.81
N THR A 394 20.79 2.00 1.06
CA THR A 394 19.47 1.80 0.47
C THR A 394 18.45 1.74 1.59
N SER A 395 17.29 2.38 1.34
CA SER A 395 16.19 2.50 2.28
C SER A 395 15.74 1.12 2.79
N ASN A 396 16.06 0.79 4.04
CA ASN A 396 15.56 -0.33 4.86
C ASN A 396 16.45 -1.54 5.12
N SER A 397 17.75 -1.53 4.85
CA SER A 397 18.62 -2.61 5.41
C SER A 397 20.09 -2.26 5.29
N LEU A 398 20.85 -2.48 6.35
CA LEU A 398 22.31 -2.40 6.38
C LEU A 398 22.87 -3.78 5.98
N TYR A 399 23.65 -3.83 4.90
CA TYR A 399 24.44 -5.02 4.57
C TYR A 399 25.93 -4.66 4.64
N LEU A 400 26.66 -5.40 5.44
CA LEU A 400 28.14 -5.40 5.45
C LEU A 400 28.62 -6.49 4.49
N THR A 401 29.36 -6.10 3.45
CA THR A 401 30.10 -7.05 2.62
C THR A 401 31.56 -7.06 3.03
N SER A 402 32.04 -8.23 3.27
CA SER A 402 33.44 -8.56 3.62
C SER A 402 34.38 -8.35 2.44
#